data_c5618d32159fe09f2b8d74397af33238
#
_entry.id   c5618d32159fe09f2b8d74397af33238
#
_cell.length_a   1.000
_cell.length_b   1.000
_cell.length_c   1.000
_cell.angle_alpha   90.00
_cell.angle_beta   90.00
_cell.angle_gamma   90.00
#
_symmetry.space_group_name_H-M   'P 1'
#
loop_
_entity.id
_entity.type
_entity.pdbx_description
1 polymer ?
#
loop_
_entity_poly.entity_id
_entity_poly.type
_entity_poly.pdbx_seq_one_letter_code
_entity_poly.pdbx_strand_id
1 'polypeptide(L)'
;MLRSFVLRLGALLLVGTVAGGVSAPASRGQWVEAPGTGWVKLQVAHQDTRRRFDENGTVEPFFNEEARAITTTVRVTGAVGLWRGLDVWADVPVHRLAFNDATRDRRSAGLGDPRLFLRAGPALVGLDALPVAVALRGGVKVPLGDVEVDAEVIPLTEGQRDWELLLEVGASLHPWPAYVMAWAGYRWREANPELRRKPGDERLFYAAAGGSVDRLRWKLAVDGRVGRPPLRTDFDLRLEGDRRTLVQLIPTLGWAVGPGTIEAGARLPVHGRNLPAGPVFTLGYFLTWDEPPWE
;
A
#
# COMPACT_ATOMS: atom_id res chain seq x y z
N MET A 1 18.94 -14.25 12.12
CA MET A 1 19.51 -13.01 11.58
C MET A 1 18.48 -11.90 11.35
N LEU A 2 17.24 -12.19 10.97
CA LEU A 2 16.20 -11.15 10.72
C LEU A 2 15.75 -10.41 12.00
N ARG A 3 15.73 -11.06 13.17
CA ARG A 3 15.33 -10.43 14.45
C ARG A 3 16.25 -9.29 14.89
N SER A 4 17.54 -9.36 14.55
CA SER A 4 18.53 -8.34 14.91
C SER A 4 18.49 -7.11 13.99
N PHE A 5 17.96 -7.25 12.78
CA PHE A 5 17.90 -6.16 11.81
C PHE A 5 16.72 -5.21 12.09
N VAL A 6 15.56 -5.75 12.46
CA VAL A 6 14.36 -4.96 12.78
C VAL A 6 14.56 -4.13 14.06
N LEU A 7 15.25 -4.69 15.06
CA LEU A 7 15.55 -3.97 16.31
C LEU A 7 16.58 -2.85 16.15
N ARG A 8 17.49 -2.95 15.18
CA ARG A 8 18.51 -1.90 14.93
C ARG A 8 17.98 -0.73 14.09
N LEU A 9 16.98 -0.94 13.25
CA LEU A 9 16.30 0.16 12.53
C LEU A 9 15.43 1.01 13.47
N GLY A 10 14.83 0.42 14.50
CA GLY A 10 14.03 1.13 15.50
C GLY A 10 14.86 2.03 16.43
N ALA A 11 16.14 1.75 16.61
CA ALA A 11 17.02 2.51 17.51
C ALA A 11 17.67 3.75 16.86
N LEU A 12 17.67 3.85 15.53
CA LEU A 12 18.29 4.99 14.81
C LEU A 12 17.34 6.20 14.65
N LEU A 13 16.06 6.05 14.98
CA LEU A 13 15.06 7.13 14.89
C LEU A 13 14.92 7.97 16.17
N LEU A 14 15.69 7.71 17.22
CA LEU A 14 15.48 8.31 18.55
C LEU A 14 16.62 9.19 19.10
N VAL A 15 17.65 9.53 18.31
CA VAL A 15 18.74 10.40 18.80
C VAL A 15 18.96 11.58 17.87
N GLY A 16 18.45 12.72 18.26
CA GLY A 16 18.68 14.00 17.58
C GLY A 16 17.98 15.18 18.22
N THR A 17 18.07 15.32 19.56
CA THR A 17 17.79 16.62 20.18
C THR A 17 18.95 17.56 19.91
N VAL A 18 18.83 18.43 18.91
CA VAL A 18 19.66 19.62 18.79
C VAL A 18 18.83 20.83 19.19
N ALA A 19 19.11 21.33 20.39
CA ALA A 19 18.68 22.64 20.82
C ALA A 19 19.44 23.69 19.99
N GLY A 20 18.71 24.43 19.18
CA GLY A 20 19.22 25.57 18.43
C GLY A 20 18.05 26.38 17.93
N GLY A 21 17.72 27.48 18.66
CA GLY A 21 16.63 28.37 18.32
C GLY A 21 16.89 29.12 17.02
N VAL A 22 16.28 28.63 15.95
CA VAL A 22 15.93 29.37 14.75
C VAL A 22 14.45 29.08 14.54
N SER A 23 13.62 30.11 14.56
CA SER A 23 12.19 30.01 14.22
C SER A 23 12.10 29.57 12.78
N ALA A 24 12.19 28.27 12.54
CA ALA A 24 11.76 27.69 11.28
C ALA A 24 10.27 28.00 11.14
N PRO A 25 9.81 28.52 9.98
CA PRO A 25 8.38 28.58 9.72
C PRO A 25 7.85 27.17 9.99
N ALA A 26 6.85 27.08 10.85
CA ALA A 26 6.24 25.80 11.22
C ALA A 26 6.07 24.98 9.96
N SER A 27 6.81 23.89 9.85
CA SER A 27 6.69 22.99 8.71
C SER A 27 5.23 22.52 8.75
N ARG A 28 4.43 23.03 7.83
CA ARG A 28 3.05 22.57 7.63
C ARG A 28 3.09 21.16 7.01
N GLY A 29 3.86 20.29 7.62
CA GLY A 29 3.92 18.88 7.33
C GLY A 29 2.72 18.14 7.90
N GLN A 30 1.55 18.71 7.77
CA GLN A 30 0.33 17.98 7.97
C GLN A 30 0.16 17.08 6.75
N TRP A 31 0.33 15.81 6.95
CA TRP A 31 0.11 14.80 5.93
C TRP A 31 -1.38 14.59 5.66
N VAL A 32 -2.23 15.15 6.51
CA VAL A 32 -3.66 15.30 6.29
C VAL A 32 -3.86 16.55 5.44
N GLU A 33 -4.56 16.40 4.34
CA GLU A 33 -4.82 17.48 3.39
C GLU A 33 -5.62 18.61 4.04
N ALA A 34 -5.28 19.85 3.69
CA ALA A 34 -6.07 21.02 4.10
C ALA A 34 -7.43 20.99 3.39
N PRO A 35 -8.48 21.64 3.95
CA PRO A 35 -9.80 21.68 3.33
C PRO A 35 -9.74 22.14 1.87
N GLY A 36 -10.31 21.34 0.96
CA GLY A 36 -10.35 21.62 -0.47
C GLY A 36 -9.08 21.27 -1.24
N THR A 37 -7.94 21.16 -0.58
CA THR A 37 -6.70 20.72 -1.24
C THR A 37 -6.66 19.19 -1.38
N GLY A 38 -5.76 18.69 -2.21
CA GLY A 38 -5.67 17.25 -2.37
C GLY A 38 -4.70 16.80 -3.46
N TRP A 39 -4.79 15.54 -3.77
CA TRP A 39 -3.99 14.93 -4.81
C TRP A 39 -4.71 13.74 -5.47
N VAL A 40 -4.31 13.44 -6.68
CA VAL A 40 -4.73 12.24 -7.39
C VAL A 40 -3.51 11.59 -8.06
N LYS A 41 -3.48 10.28 -8.07
CA LYS A 41 -2.49 9.48 -8.77
C LYS A 41 -3.17 8.45 -9.67
N LEU A 42 -2.86 8.50 -10.95
CA LEU A 42 -3.12 7.42 -11.89
C LEU A 42 -1.86 6.57 -12.03
N GLN A 43 -1.96 5.28 -11.81
CA GLN A 43 -0.81 4.37 -11.88
C GLN A 43 -1.16 3.09 -12.64
N VAL A 44 -0.28 2.68 -13.53
CA VAL A 44 -0.25 1.33 -14.12
C VAL A 44 0.82 0.53 -13.40
N ALA A 45 0.47 -0.67 -13.00
CA ALA A 45 1.38 -1.64 -12.39
C ALA A 45 1.33 -2.93 -13.20
N HIS A 46 2.48 -3.48 -13.57
CA HIS A 46 2.57 -4.69 -14.36
C HIS A 46 3.52 -5.70 -13.69
N GLN A 47 3.04 -6.91 -13.52
CA GLN A 47 3.80 -8.06 -13.04
C GLN A 47 3.68 -9.20 -14.04
N ASP A 48 4.81 -9.82 -14.34
CA ASP A 48 4.89 -11.03 -15.15
C ASP A 48 5.90 -11.95 -14.48
N THR A 49 5.44 -13.09 -14.00
CA THR A 49 6.29 -14.01 -13.24
C THR A 49 5.92 -15.47 -13.45
N ARG A 50 6.94 -16.32 -13.42
CA ARG A 50 6.84 -17.78 -13.40
C ARG A 50 7.17 -18.37 -12.04
N ARG A 51 7.44 -17.52 -11.04
CA ARG A 51 7.93 -17.91 -9.72
C ARG A 51 6.99 -17.44 -8.62
N ARG A 52 6.90 -18.22 -7.56
CA ARG A 52 6.15 -17.92 -6.35
C ARG A 52 7.02 -18.12 -5.11
N PHE A 53 6.61 -17.55 -4.02
CA PHE A 53 7.04 -17.95 -2.70
C PHE A 53 6.15 -19.12 -2.23
N ASP A 54 6.77 -20.20 -1.77
CA ASP A 54 6.09 -21.31 -1.12
C ASP A 54 5.59 -20.95 0.29
N GLU A 55 5.08 -21.91 1.02
CA GLU A 55 4.65 -21.76 2.41
C GLU A 55 5.79 -21.44 3.39
N ASN A 56 7.04 -21.78 3.04
CA ASN A 56 8.24 -21.55 3.84
C ASN A 56 8.95 -20.24 3.49
N GLY A 57 8.57 -19.61 2.37
CA GLY A 57 9.18 -18.40 1.85
C GLY A 57 10.32 -18.67 0.86
N THR A 58 10.46 -19.89 0.38
CA THR A 58 11.40 -20.25 -0.69
C THR A 58 10.81 -19.84 -2.04
N VAL A 59 11.66 -19.34 -2.92
CA VAL A 59 11.24 -18.98 -4.28
C VAL A 59 11.37 -20.20 -5.17
N GLU A 60 10.25 -20.64 -5.71
CA GLU A 60 10.15 -21.80 -6.61
C GLU A 60 9.33 -21.46 -7.87
N PRO A 61 9.40 -22.25 -8.94
CA PRO A 61 8.44 -22.16 -10.05
C PRO A 61 7.00 -22.36 -9.54
N PHE A 62 6.01 -21.86 -10.28
CA PHE A 62 4.63 -22.32 -10.08
C PHE A 62 4.58 -23.83 -10.37
N PHE A 63 3.46 -24.48 -10.09
CA PHE A 63 3.24 -25.94 -10.15
C PHE A 63 3.96 -26.73 -11.27
N ASN A 64 4.30 -26.06 -12.38
CA ASN A 64 5.17 -26.56 -13.44
C ASN A 64 5.99 -25.40 -14.02
N GLU A 65 7.03 -25.70 -14.79
CA GLU A 65 7.93 -24.69 -15.38
C GLU A 65 7.25 -23.80 -16.42
N GLU A 66 6.10 -24.21 -16.96
CA GLU A 66 5.33 -23.47 -17.96
C GLU A 66 4.35 -22.49 -17.34
N ALA A 67 4.00 -22.66 -16.06
CA ALA A 67 3.01 -21.81 -15.40
C ALA A 67 3.51 -20.38 -15.25
N ARG A 68 2.64 -19.42 -15.62
CA ARG A 68 2.94 -17.99 -15.68
C ARG A 68 1.77 -17.17 -15.16
N ALA A 69 2.03 -16.27 -14.23
CA ALA A 69 1.07 -15.32 -13.70
C ALA A 69 1.37 -13.90 -14.24
N ILE A 70 0.40 -13.31 -14.90
CA ILE A 70 0.49 -11.96 -15.44
C ILE A 70 -0.60 -11.11 -14.79
N THR A 71 -0.21 -10.00 -14.19
CA THR A 71 -1.15 -9.05 -13.59
C THR A 71 -0.83 -7.65 -14.11
N THR A 72 -1.83 -7.01 -14.70
CA THR A 72 -1.78 -5.58 -14.99
C THR A 72 -2.89 -4.91 -14.21
N THR A 73 -2.52 -3.89 -13.43
CA THR A 73 -3.48 -3.11 -12.64
C THR A 73 -3.37 -1.65 -13.02
N VAL A 74 -4.47 -1.05 -13.43
CA VAL A 74 -4.62 0.41 -13.49
C VAL A 74 -5.29 0.83 -12.19
N ARG A 75 -4.70 1.81 -11.52
CA ARG A 75 -5.17 2.25 -10.21
C ARG A 75 -5.32 3.76 -10.17
N VAL A 76 -6.46 4.21 -9.70
CA VAL A 76 -6.68 5.61 -9.34
C VAL A 76 -6.70 5.69 -7.82
N THR A 77 -5.80 6.49 -7.26
CA THR A 77 -5.77 6.75 -5.81
C THR A 77 -5.78 8.26 -5.62
N GLY A 78 -6.55 8.75 -4.65
CA GLY A 78 -6.59 10.17 -4.37
C GLY A 78 -7.01 10.47 -2.95
N ALA A 79 -6.72 11.70 -2.51
CA ALA A 79 -7.16 12.22 -1.24
C ALA A 79 -7.64 13.67 -1.39
N VAL A 80 -8.63 14.05 -0.60
CA VAL A 80 -9.19 15.41 -0.53
C VAL A 80 -9.40 15.78 0.93
N GLY A 81 -8.91 16.95 1.33
CA GLY A 81 -9.17 17.53 2.62
C GLY A 81 -10.64 17.93 2.76
N LEU A 82 -11.30 17.42 3.79
CA LEU A 82 -12.71 17.73 4.10
C LEU A 82 -12.82 18.83 5.12
N TRP A 83 -11.99 18.77 6.14
CA TRP A 83 -11.99 19.68 7.27
C TRP A 83 -10.57 19.82 7.82
N ARG A 84 -10.32 20.83 8.65
CA ARG A 84 -9.04 20.99 9.34
C ARG A 84 -8.68 19.71 10.08
N GLY A 85 -7.59 19.04 9.65
CA GLY A 85 -7.14 17.80 10.24
C GLY A 85 -7.97 16.56 9.88
N LEU A 86 -8.82 16.64 8.85
CA LEU A 86 -9.60 15.48 8.36
C LEU A 86 -9.59 15.44 6.84
N ASP A 87 -9.19 14.33 6.26
CA ASP A 87 -9.30 14.05 4.83
C ASP A 87 -9.93 12.69 4.53
N VAL A 88 -10.33 12.51 3.29
CA VAL A 88 -10.84 11.26 2.74
C VAL A 88 -9.91 10.75 1.64
N TRP A 89 -9.68 9.44 1.62
CA TRP A 89 -8.93 8.76 0.57
C TRP A 89 -9.81 7.75 -0.13
N ALA A 90 -9.59 7.62 -1.43
CA ALA A 90 -10.17 6.55 -2.24
C ALA A 90 -9.07 5.85 -3.04
N ASP A 91 -9.18 4.54 -3.19
CA ASP A 91 -8.30 3.71 -4.00
C ASP A 91 -9.14 2.75 -4.83
N VAL A 92 -9.09 2.91 -6.15
CA VAL A 92 -9.93 2.15 -7.10
C VAL A 92 -9.03 1.43 -8.09
N PRO A 93 -8.92 0.09 -7.99
CA PRO A 93 -8.13 -0.72 -8.91
C PRO A 93 -9.00 -1.30 -10.04
N VAL A 94 -8.44 -1.34 -11.25
CA VAL A 94 -8.95 -2.12 -12.39
C VAL A 94 -7.88 -3.13 -12.74
N HIS A 95 -8.25 -4.41 -12.79
CA HIS A 95 -7.32 -5.52 -13.02
C HIS A 95 -7.50 -6.13 -14.40
N ARG A 96 -6.39 -6.57 -14.96
CA ARG A 96 -6.33 -7.59 -16.01
C ARG A 96 -5.41 -8.68 -15.51
N LEU A 97 -5.97 -9.85 -15.29
CA LEU A 97 -5.30 -11.02 -14.74
C LEU A 97 -5.20 -12.10 -15.81
N ALA A 98 -4.07 -12.79 -15.88
CA ALA A 98 -3.92 -14.00 -16.67
C ALA A 98 -3.07 -15.00 -15.88
N PHE A 99 -3.46 -16.25 -15.91
CA PHE A 99 -2.68 -17.35 -15.39
C PHE A 99 -2.73 -18.50 -16.41
N ASN A 100 -1.58 -18.77 -16.96
CA ASN A 100 -1.41 -19.79 -17.97
C ASN A 100 -0.62 -20.93 -17.33
N ASP A 101 -1.08 -22.16 -17.52
CA ASP A 101 -0.35 -23.37 -17.18
C ASP A 101 -0.47 -24.40 -18.32
N ALA A 102 0.16 -25.57 -18.19
CA ALA A 102 0.17 -26.60 -19.23
C ALA A 102 -1.24 -27.13 -19.60
N THR A 103 -2.25 -26.85 -18.77
CA THR A 103 -3.60 -27.41 -18.91
C THR A 103 -4.66 -26.37 -19.25
N ARG A 104 -4.48 -25.09 -18.83
CA ARG A 104 -5.51 -24.05 -18.94
C ARG A 104 -4.92 -22.66 -19.07
N ASP A 105 -5.60 -21.85 -19.86
CA ASP A 105 -5.44 -20.39 -19.92
C ASP A 105 -6.63 -19.73 -19.23
N ARG A 106 -6.37 -19.08 -18.10
CA ARG A 106 -7.39 -18.35 -17.34
C ARG A 106 -7.15 -16.86 -17.47
N ARG A 107 -8.19 -16.09 -17.73
CA ARG A 107 -8.09 -14.63 -17.88
C ARG A 107 -9.31 -13.95 -17.27
N SER A 108 -9.09 -12.82 -16.62
CA SER A 108 -10.15 -11.96 -16.12
C SER A 108 -9.75 -10.50 -16.26
N ALA A 109 -10.72 -9.64 -16.51
CA ALA A 109 -10.50 -8.19 -16.53
C ALA A 109 -11.73 -7.47 -15.99
N GLY A 110 -11.52 -6.47 -15.15
CA GLY A 110 -12.61 -5.70 -14.56
C GLY A 110 -12.17 -4.93 -13.33
N LEU A 111 -13.18 -4.35 -12.67
CA LEU A 111 -12.99 -3.60 -11.43
C LEU A 111 -12.65 -4.55 -10.28
N GLY A 112 -11.63 -4.20 -9.51
CA GLY A 112 -11.30 -4.88 -8.26
C GLY A 112 -12.01 -4.23 -7.07
N ASP A 113 -11.63 -4.64 -5.86
CA ASP A 113 -12.23 -4.12 -4.63
C ASP A 113 -11.72 -2.72 -4.29
N PRO A 114 -12.54 -1.66 -4.35
CA PRO A 114 -12.15 -0.33 -3.94
C PRO A 114 -11.98 -0.24 -2.43
N ARG A 115 -11.19 0.76 -2.02
CA ARG A 115 -10.99 1.10 -0.61
C ARG A 115 -11.31 2.55 -0.38
N LEU A 116 -11.93 2.82 0.75
CA LEU A 116 -12.24 4.15 1.21
C LEU A 116 -11.70 4.31 2.64
N PHE A 117 -11.02 5.45 2.89
CA PHE A 117 -10.44 5.75 4.18
C PHE A 117 -10.80 7.16 4.61
N LEU A 118 -10.92 7.35 5.93
CA LEU A 118 -10.86 8.64 6.59
C LEU A 118 -9.52 8.73 7.34
N ARG A 119 -8.88 9.88 7.26
CA ARG A 119 -7.63 10.15 7.95
C ARG A 119 -7.78 11.39 8.82
N ALA A 120 -7.47 11.24 10.10
CA ALA A 120 -7.58 12.27 11.10
C ALA A 120 -6.20 12.61 11.70
N GLY A 121 -5.85 13.88 11.71
CA GLY A 121 -4.63 14.41 12.32
C GLY A 121 -4.92 15.24 13.57
N PRO A 122 -3.87 15.61 14.34
CA PRO A 122 -4.00 16.35 15.59
C PRO A 122 -4.70 17.73 15.44
N ALA A 123 -4.60 18.34 14.27
CA ALA A 123 -5.29 19.60 13.96
C ALA A 123 -6.82 19.51 14.11
N LEU A 124 -7.41 18.32 13.98
CA LEU A 124 -8.83 18.08 14.21
C LEU A 124 -9.26 18.44 15.65
N VAL A 125 -8.35 18.29 16.61
CA VAL A 125 -8.57 18.60 18.03
C VAL A 125 -7.80 19.86 18.47
N GLY A 126 -7.36 20.70 17.52
CA GLY A 126 -6.70 21.98 17.81
C GLY A 126 -5.22 21.88 18.15
N LEU A 127 -4.58 20.76 17.91
CA LEU A 127 -3.15 20.56 18.15
C LEU A 127 -2.38 20.73 16.83
N ASP A 128 -1.96 21.96 16.52
CA ASP A 128 -1.37 22.30 15.21
C ASP A 128 0.16 22.31 15.17
N ALA A 129 0.82 22.37 16.32
CA ALA A 129 2.26 22.64 16.41
C ALA A 129 3.05 21.41 16.87
N LEU A 130 2.87 20.28 16.22
CA LEU A 130 3.72 19.11 16.48
C LEU A 130 4.96 19.15 15.58
N PRO A 131 6.14 18.77 16.09
CA PRO A 131 7.38 18.72 15.30
C PRO A 131 7.38 17.58 14.26
N VAL A 132 6.43 16.68 14.38
CA VAL A 132 6.22 15.54 13.49
C VAL A 132 4.75 15.48 13.08
N ALA A 133 4.50 15.07 11.84
CA ALA A 133 3.15 14.78 11.39
C ALA A 133 2.71 13.44 11.96
N VAL A 134 1.49 13.40 12.50
CA VAL A 134 0.86 12.16 12.99
C VAL A 134 -0.55 12.12 12.46
N ALA A 135 -1.01 10.96 12.04
CA ALA A 135 -2.40 10.77 11.64
C ALA A 135 -2.89 9.35 11.99
N LEU A 136 -4.18 9.24 12.25
CA LEU A 136 -4.89 7.98 12.34
C LEU A 136 -5.73 7.81 11.08
N ARG A 137 -5.55 6.68 10.36
CA ARG A 137 -6.29 6.36 9.16
C ARG A 137 -7.12 5.11 9.37
N GLY A 138 -8.44 5.25 9.29
CA GLY A 138 -9.39 4.14 9.33
C GLY A 138 -10.09 3.97 7.98
N GLY A 139 -10.35 2.73 7.57
CA GLY A 139 -10.99 2.53 6.29
C GLY A 139 -11.57 1.16 6.06
N VAL A 140 -12.21 1.00 4.92
CA VAL A 140 -12.87 -0.21 4.49
C VAL A 140 -12.56 -0.52 3.02
N LYS A 141 -12.28 -1.80 2.74
CA LYS A 141 -12.34 -2.39 1.42
C LYS A 141 -13.75 -2.91 1.18
N VAL A 142 -14.36 -2.53 0.08
CA VAL A 142 -15.72 -2.95 -0.28
C VAL A 142 -15.63 -3.93 -1.45
N PRO A 143 -16.16 -5.17 -1.33
CA PRO A 143 -16.21 -6.08 -2.46
C PRO A 143 -17.19 -5.55 -3.50
N LEU A 144 -16.76 -5.49 -4.76
CA LEU A 144 -17.58 -5.13 -5.90
C LEU A 144 -17.89 -6.38 -6.72
N GLY A 145 -19.03 -6.97 -6.44
CA GLY A 145 -19.53 -8.17 -7.11
C GLY A 145 -19.28 -9.45 -6.33
N ASP A 146 -19.78 -10.52 -6.89
CA ASP A 146 -19.66 -11.87 -6.34
C ASP A 146 -18.31 -12.48 -6.71
N VAL A 147 -17.85 -13.41 -5.89
CA VAL A 147 -16.67 -14.20 -6.21
C VAL A 147 -17.06 -15.25 -7.23
N GLU A 148 -16.60 -15.09 -8.44
CA GLU A 148 -16.82 -16.10 -9.47
C GLU A 148 -15.98 -17.34 -9.14
N VAL A 149 -16.66 -18.43 -8.75
CA VAL A 149 -16.03 -19.71 -8.39
C VAL A 149 -16.07 -20.61 -9.63
N ASP A 150 -15.36 -20.22 -10.67
CA ASP A 150 -15.16 -21.01 -11.87
C ASP A 150 -13.69 -21.43 -11.99
N ALA A 151 -13.47 -22.65 -12.46
CA ALA A 151 -12.13 -23.16 -12.69
C ALA A 151 -11.41 -22.43 -13.84
N GLU A 152 -12.12 -21.73 -14.70
CA GLU A 152 -11.59 -21.02 -15.87
C GLU A 152 -11.44 -19.50 -15.64
N VAL A 153 -11.94 -18.98 -14.54
CA VAL A 153 -11.93 -17.55 -14.20
C VAL A 153 -11.02 -17.28 -13.00
N ILE A 154 -10.30 -16.19 -13.04
CA ILE A 154 -9.53 -15.67 -11.89
C ILE A 154 -10.41 -14.64 -11.20
N PRO A 155 -10.82 -14.81 -9.94
CA PRO A 155 -11.64 -13.84 -9.23
C PRO A 155 -10.98 -12.45 -9.18
N LEU A 156 -11.74 -11.42 -9.54
CA LEU A 156 -11.31 -10.00 -9.46
C LEU A 156 -11.53 -9.39 -8.09
N THR A 157 -12.46 -9.97 -7.34
CA THR A 157 -12.81 -9.58 -5.96
C THR A 157 -12.50 -10.72 -5.00
N GLU A 158 -12.29 -10.42 -3.74
CA GLU A 158 -12.17 -11.41 -2.67
C GLU A 158 -13.52 -11.71 -2.02
N GLY A 159 -14.60 -10.96 -2.36
CA GLY A 159 -15.97 -11.17 -1.93
C GLY A 159 -16.26 -10.90 -0.46
N GLN A 160 -15.33 -10.33 0.30
CA GLN A 160 -15.56 -9.91 1.69
C GLN A 160 -15.07 -8.49 1.93
N ARG A 161 -15.61 -7.86 2.98
CA ARG A 161 -15.10 -6.58 3.49
C ARG A 161 -13.84 -6.80 4.31
N ASP A 162 -12.95 -5.83 4.24
CA ASP A 162 -11.80 -5.74 5.11
C ASP A 162 -11.82 -4.35 5.78
N TRP A 163 -11.58 -4.30 7.09
CA TRP A 163 -11.48 -3.06 7.86
C TRP A 163 -10.02 -2.80 8.19
N GLU A 164 -9.58 -1.56 8.09
CA GLU A 164 -8.20 -1.18 8.33
C GLU A 164 -8.11 -0.05 9.35
N LEU A 165 -7.13 -0.13 10.25
CA LEU A 165 -6.75 0.96 11.13
C LEU A 165 -5.23 1.08 11.15
N LEU A 166 -4.73 2.28 10.87
CA LEU A 166 -3.32 2.57 10.66
C LEU A 166 -2.94 3.83 11.43
N LEU A 167 -1.81 3.78 12.11
CA LEU A 167 -1.15 4.95 12.67
C LEU A 167 -0.04 5.39 11.71
N GLU A 168 -0.03 6.65 11.33
CA GLU A 168 0.91 7.27 10.41
C GLU A 168 1.77 8.29 11.14
N VAL A 169 3.06 8.32 10.84
CA VAL A 169 4.00 9.33 11.33
C VAL A 169 4.91 9.78 10.21
N GLY A 170 5.33 11.04 10.24
CA GLY A 170 6.25 11.56 9.26
C GLY A 170 6.94 12.83 9.72
N ALA A 171 8.07 13.13 9.09
CA ALA A 171 8.85 14.34 9.35
C ALA A 171 9.54 14.83 8.07
N SER A 172 9.58 16.15 7.91
CA SER A 172 10.46 16.81 6.94
C SER A 172 11.85 16.95 7.53
N LEU A 173 12.88 16.70 6.74
CA LEU A 173 14.28 16.72 7.17
C LEU A 173 14.94 18.08 6.85
N HIS A 174 14.29 19.19 7.23
CA HIS A 174 14.84 20.53 7.00
C HIS A 174 16.28 20.65 7.56
N PRO A 175 17.23 21.30 6.84
CA PRO A 175 17.07 22.10 5.60
C PRO A 175 17.09 21.29 4.32
N TRP A 176 17.25 19.98 4.37
CA TRP A 176 17.26 19.14 3.18
C TRP A 176 15.86 19.00 2.58
N PRO A 177 15.72 19.02 1.24
CA PRO A 177 14.44 18.79 0.59
C PRO A 177 14.10 17.30 0.60
N ALA A 178 14.02 16.73 1.80
CA ALA A 178 13.80 15.32 2.07
C ALA A 178 12.82 15.12 3.22
N TYR A 179 12.23 13.94 3.27
CA TYR A 179 11.29 13.52 4.31
C TYR A 179 11.46 12.05 4.66
N VAL A 180 10.99 11.70 5.82
CA VAL A 180 10.78 10.31 6.24
C VAL A 180 9.34 10.12 6.67
N MET A 181 8.80 8.93 6.43
CA MET A 181 7.46 8.56 6.87
C MET A 181 7.39 7.08 7.21
N ALA A 182 6.51 6.74 8.12
CA ALA A 182 6.18 5.36 8.42
C ALA A 182 4.71 5.25 8.83
N TRP A 183 4.13 4.09 8.61
CA TRP A 183 2.85 3.74 9.20
C TRP A 183 2.82 2.25 9.55
N ALA A 184 2.01 1.92 10.53
CA ALA A 184 1.74 0.55 10.91
C ALA A 184 0.27 0.41 11.32
N GLY A 185 -0.26 -0.78 11.16
CA GLY A 185 -1.64 -1.02 11.51
C GLY A 185 -2.09 -2.45 11.32
N TYR A 186 -3.40 -2.60 11.34
CA TYR A 186 -4.05 -3.89 11.32
C TYR A 186 -5.24 -3.88 10.36
N ARG A 187 -5.41 -5.00 9.65
CA ARG A 187 -6.54 -5.27 8.77
C ARG A 187 -7.31 -6.46 9.31
N TRP A 188 -8.54 -6.22 9.70
CA TRP A 188 -9.51 -7.27 10.02
C TRP A 188 -10.24 -7.67 8.75
N ARG A 189 -10.30 -8.97 8.49
CA ARG A 189 -10.91 -9.50 7.29
C ARG A 189 -12.18 -10.28 7.66
N GLU A 190 -13.29 -9.93 7.02
CA GLU A 190 -14.54 -10.66 7.22
C GLU A 190 -14.49 -12.04 6.55
N ALA A 191 -15.41 -12.91 6.91
CA ALA A 191 -15.57 -14.17 6.23
C ALA A 191 -16.28 -13.96 4.88
N ASN A 192 -15.88 -14.72 3.88
CA ASN A 192 -16.64 -14.89 2.65
C ASN A 192 -17.54 -16.13 2.82
N PRO A 193 -18.88 -15.97 2.91
CA PRO A 193 -19.80 -17.09 3.12
C PRO A 193 -19.84 -18.06 1.93
N GLU A 194 -19.71 -17.55 0.70
CA GLU A 194 -19.77 -18.35 -0.53
C GLU A 194 -18.57 -19.30 -0.60
N LEU A 195 -17.39 -18.83 -0.26
CA LEU A 195 -16.18 -19.63 -0.22
C LEU A 195 -16.03 -20.43 1.09
N ARG A 196 -16.93 -20.24 2.05
CA ARG A 196 -16.84 -20.82 3.40
C ARG A 196 -15.45 -20.62 4.00
N ARG A 197 -14.87 -19.43 3.78
CA ARG A 197 -13.51 -19.10 4.17
C ARG A 197 -13.44 -17.69 4.75
N LYS A 198 -12.74 -17.56 5.87
CA LYS A 198 -12.29 -16.29 6.40
C LYS A 198 -10.80 -16.14 6.06
N PRO A 199 -10.39 -15.18 5.23
CA PRO A 199 -8.98 -14.88 5.03
C PRO A 199 -8.34 -14.46 6.36
N GLY A 200 -7.07 -14.77 6.54
CA GLY A 200 -6.36 -14.38 7.75
C GLY A 200 -6.23 -12.87 7.87
N ASP A 201 -6.48 -12.33 9.06
CA ASP A 201 -6.23 -10.91 9.35
C ASP A 201 -4.75 -10.58 9.13
N GLU A 202 -4.44 -9.31 8.83
CA GLU A 202 -3.09 -8.90 8.44
C GLU A 202 -2.56 -7.76 9.34
N ARG A 203 -1.28 -7.85 9.70
CA ARG A 203 -0.50 -6.72 10.21
C ARG A 203 0.15 -6.04 9.03
N LEU A 204 0.03 -4.73 8.98
CA LEU A 204 0.51 -3.89 7.89
C LEU A 204 1.60 -2.97 8.42
N PHE A 205 2.63 -2.71 7.61
CA PHE A 205 3.65 -1.71 7.92
C PHE A 205 4.26 -1.12 6.66
N TYR A 206 4.71 0.10 6.77
CA TYR A 206 5.37 0.82 5.70
C TYR A 206 6.38 1.79 6.29
N ALA A 207 7.50 1.98 5.62
CA ALA A 207 8.44 3.04 5.92
C ALA A 207 9.03 3.57 4.61
N ALA A 208 9.23 4.86 4.50
CA ALA A 208 9.82 5.49 3.34
C ALA A 208 10.71 6.67 3.71
N ALA A 209 11.73 6.87 2.89
CA ALA A 209 12.46 8.10 2.77
C ALA A 209 12.32 8.61 1.34
N GLY A 210 12.22 9.92 1.16
CA GLY A 210 12.10 10.52 -0.14
C GLY A 210 12.58 11.97 -0.13
N GLY A 211 12.69 12.55 -1.32
CA GLY A 211 13.10 13.93 -1.47
C GLY A 211 13.08 14.38 -2.91
N SER A 212 13.56 15.61 -3.12
CA SER A 212 13.66 16.23 -4.46
C SER A 212 14.99 16.92 -4.65
N VAL A 213 15.46 16.93 -5.89
CA VAL A 213 16.57 17.75 -6.37
C VAL A 213 16.11 18.34 -7.71
N ASP A 214 15.91 19.63 -7.77
CA ASP A 214 15.30 20.33 -8.90
C ASP A 214 13.96 19.68 -9.33
N ARG A 215 13.91 19.13 -10.54
CA ARG A 215 12.73 18.43 -11.08
C ARG A 215 12.70 16.95 -10.75
N LEU A 216 13.82 16.41 -10.27
CA LEU A 216 13.91 14.99 -9.91
C LEU A 216 13.33 14.78 -8.52
N ARG A 217 12.46 13.81 -8.39
CA ARG A 217 11.93 13.30 -7.11
C ARG A 217 12.38 11.86 -6.93
N TRP A 218 12.70 11.48 -5.72
CA TRP A 218 13.08 10.11 -5.41
C TRP A 218 12.37 9.64 -4.14
N LYS A 219 12.08 8.37 -4.10
CA LYS A 219 11.54 7.71 -2.92
C LYS A 219 12.05 6.28 -2.85
N LEU A 220 12.45 5.86 -1.67
CA LEU A 220 12.73 4.48 -1.34
C LEU A 220 11.83 4.06 -0.19
N ALA A 221 11.06 3.00 -0.40
CA ALA A 221 10.15 2.53 0.63
C ALA A 221 10.29 1.03 0.87
N VAL A 222 9.94 0.61 2.07
CA VAL A 222 9.66 -0.78 2.44
C VAL A 222 8.19 -0.86 2.78
N ASP A 223 7.49 -1.81 2.19
CA ASP A 223 6.09 -2.10 2.44
C ASP A 223 5.94 -3.56 2.83
N GLY A 224 5.10 -3.84 3.82
CA GLY A 224 4.93 -5.20 4.27
C GLY A 224 3.57 -5.51 4.84
N ARG A 225 3.18 -6.76 4.65
CA ARG A 225 2.01 -7.37 5.26
C ARG A 225 2.34 -8.75 5.78
N VAL A 226 1.88 -9.04 6.99
CA VAL A 226 2.04 -10.35 7.63
C VAL A 226 0.65 -10.85 8.01
N GLY A 227 0.16 -11.81 7.24
CA GLY A 227 -1.15 -12.40 7.45
C GLY A 227 -1.14 -13.47 8.53
N ARG A 228 -2.31 -13.71 9.14
CA ARG A 228 -2.61 -14.91 9.92
C ARG A 228 -3.04 -16.03 8.99
N PRO A 229 -3.01 -17.29 9.43
CA PRO A 229 -3.60 -18.39 8.69
C PRO A 229 -5.10 -18.14 8.45
N PRO A 230 -5.61 -18.40 7.23
CA PRO A 230 -7.04 -18.33 6.98
C PRO A 230 -7.79 -19.47 7.70
N LEU A 231 -9.09 -19.27 7.87
CA LEU A 231 -9.99 -20.20 8.54
C LEU A 231 -11.00 -20.77 7.52
N ARG A 232 -11.14 -22.09 7.46
CA ARG A 232 -12.29 -22.78 6.86
C ARG A 232 -13.46 -22.73 7.85
N THR A 233 -14.51 -21.98 7.51
CA THR A 233 -15.60 -21.70 8.45
C THR A 233 -16.56 -22.86 8.64
N ASP A 234 -16.63 -23.77 7.67
CA ASP A 234 -17.46 -24.98 7.74
C ASP A 234 -16.90 -26.06 8.70
N PHE A 235 -15.59 -26.04 8.96
CA PHE A 235 -14.92 -27.03 9.82
C PHE A 235 -14.19 -26.38 10.99
N ASP A 236 -14.27 -25.07 11.16
CA ASP A 236 -13.45 -24.29 12.12
C ASP A 236 -11.94 -24.62 12.05
N LEU A 237 -11.45 -24.91 10.84
CA LEU A 237 -10.10 -25.38 10.59
C LEU A 237 -9.19 -24.23 10.12
N ARG A 238 -8.12 -23.98 10.87
CA ARG A 238 -7.06 -23.05 10.44
C ARG A 238 -6.12 -23.72 9.45
N LEU A 239 -5.89 -23.05 8.31
CA LEU A 239 -5.02 -23.52 7.25
C LEU A 239 -3.63 -22.88 7.42
N GLU A 240 -2.81 -23.45 8.29
CA GLU A 240 -1.50 -22.89 8.66
C GLU A 240 -0.55 -22.70 7.45
N GLY A 241 -0.59 -23.64 6.50
CA GLY A 241 0.19 -23.58 5.27
C GLY A 241 -0.24 -22.46 4.31
N ASP A 242 -1.48 -21.95 4.41
CA ASP A 242 -2.04 -20.94 3.51
C ASP A 242 -1.77 -19.48 3.96
N ARG A 243 -0.99 -19.28 5.00
CA ARG A 243 -0.65 -17.93 5.49
C ARG A 243 0.08 -17.14 4.42
N ARG A 244 -0.40 -15.90 4.15
CA ARG A 244 0.22 -14.99 3.20
C ARG A 244 1.10 -13.97 3.93
N THR A 245 2.29 -13.75 3.43
CA THR A 245 3.22 -12.72 3.90
C THR A 245 3.89 -12.09 2.70
N LEU A 246 4.12 -10.79 2.74
CA LEU A 246 4.88 -10.08 1.73
C LEU A 246 5.66 -8.94 2.37
N VAL A 247 6.93 -8.83 2.04
CA VAL A 247 7.76 -7.65 2.30
C VAL A 247 8.42 -7.28 0.98
N GLN A 248 8.32 -6.02 0.60
CA GLN A 248 8.83 -5.53 -0.67
C GLN A 248 9.59 -4.21 -0.49
N LEU A 249 10.62 -4.03 -1.31
CA LEU A 249 11.34 -2.78 -1.47
C LEU A 249 10.76 -2.04 -2.67
N ILE A 250 10.55 -0.71 -2.53
CA ILE A 250 9.88 0.10 -3.55
C ILE A 250 10.73 1.33 -3.88
N PRO A 251 11.75 1.22 -4.75
CA PRO A 251 12.39 2.37 -5.36
C PRO A 251 11.43 3.06 -6.35
N THR A 252 11.38 4.38 -6.30
CA THR A 252 10.58 5.21 -7.20
C THR A 252 11.38 6.45 -7.58
N LEU A 253 11.39 6.79 -8.87
CA LEU A 253 11.90 8.04 -9.40
C LEU A 253 10.74 8.80 -10.04
N GLY A 254 10.74 10.10 -9.85
CA GLY A 254 9.74 11.00 -10.41
C GLY A 254 10.40 12.17 -11.13
N TRP A 255 9.72 12.67 -12.14
CA TRP A 255 10.12 13.88 -12.87
C TRP A 255 8.95 14.84 -12.93
N ALA A 256 9.16 16.08 -12.46
CA ALA A 256 8.13 17.10 -12.47
C ALA A 256 7.84 17.55 -13.91
N VAL A 257 6.58 17.42 -14.34
CA VAL A 257 6.08 17.74 -15.69
C VAL A 257 4.77 18.48 -15.59
N GLY A 258 4.74 19.74 -16.02
CA GLY A 258 3.55 20.56 -15.89
C GLY A 258 3.13 20.69 -14.42
N PRO A 259 1.84 20.54 -14.10
CA PRO A 259 1.33 20.64 -12.73
C PRO A 259 1.56 19.38 -11.88
N GLY A 260 2.17 18.32 -12.43
CA GLY A 260 2.31 17.06 -11.76
C GLY A 260 3.69 16.43 -11.87
N THR A 261 3.75 15.15 -11.57
CA THR A 261 4.98 14.34 -11.59
C THR A 261 4.72 13.01 -12.30
N ILE A 262 5.50 12.69 -13.31
CA ILE A 262 5.55 11.32 -13.84
C ILE A 262 6.45 10.51 -12.91
N GLU A 263 5.96 9.37 -12.44
CA GLU A 263 6.68 8.48 -11.53
C GLU A 263 6.87 7.11 -12.17
N ALA A 264 8.10 6.61 -12.16
CA ALA A 264 8.44 5.24 -12.52
C ALA A 264 9.04 4.53 -11.30
N GLY A 265 8.69 3.28 -11.07
CA GLY A 265 9.19 2.53 -9.93
C GLY A 265 9.07 1.02 -10.11
N ALA A 266 9.57 0.31 -9.12
CA ALA A 266 9.41 -1.13 -9.02
C ALA A 266 9.02 -1.52 -7.59
N ARG A 267 8.21 -2.58 -7.45
CA ARG A 267 8.00 -3.27 -6.19
C ARG A 267 8.75 -4.58 -6.27
N LEU A 268 9.78 -4.71 -5.47
CA LEU A 268 10.71 -5.83 -5.45
C LEU A 268 10.41 -6.70 -4.23
N PRO A 269 9.74 -7.85 -4.37
CA PRO A 269 9.50 -8.75 -3.26
C PRO A 269 10.82 -9.28 -2.71
N VAL A 270 11.12 -8.99 -1.45
CA VAL A 270 12.34 -9.45 -0.76
C VAL A 270 12.07 -10.61 0.19
N HIS A 271 10.81 -10.74 0.62
CA HIS A 271 10.33 -11.88 1.41
C HIS A 271 8.84 -12.07 1.16
N GLY A 272 8.41 -13.32 1.03
CA GLY A 272 7.01 -13.64 0.81
C GLY A 272 6.66 -15.05 1.25
N ARG A 273 5.34 -15.35 1.32
CA ARG A 273 4.78 -16.69 1.48
C ARG A 273 3.47 -16.76 0.71
N ASN A 274 3.27 -17.83 -0.05
CA ASN A 274 2.06 -18.12 -0.82
C ASN A 274 1.61 -16.98 -1.74
N LEU A 275 2.58 -16.33 -2.41
CA LEU A 275 2.36 -15.21 -3.30
C LEU A 275 3.32 -15.26 -4.50
N PRO A 276 2.97 -14.63 -5.64
CA PRO A 276 3.90 -14.45 -6.75
C PRO A 276 5.19 -13.74 -6.33
N ALA A 277 6.34 -14.21 -6.79
CA ALA A 277 7.66 -13.74 -6.37
C ALA A 277 8.35 -12.80 -7.38
N GLY A 278 7.67 -12.42 -8.46
CA GLY A 278 8.23 -11.53 -9.49
C GLY A 278 8.15 -10.05 -9.11
N PRO A 279 9.02 -9.20 -9.68
CA PRO A 279 8.92 -7.77 -9.54
C PRO A 279 7.64 -7.22 -10.18
N VAL A 280 7.14 -6.10 -9.64
CA VAL A 280 6.04 -5.34 -10.24
C VAL A 280 6.60 -4.00 -10.68
N PHE A 281 6.56 -3.71 -11.97
CA PHE A 281 6.96 -2.39 -12.50
C PHE A 281 5.77 -1.45 -12.49
N THR A 282 6.03 -0.17 -12.17
CA THR A 282 4.98 0.84 -12.06
C THR A 282 5.34 2.09 -12.84
N LEU A 283 4.34 2.65 -13.51
CA LEU A 283 4.39 3.96 -14.14
C LEU A 283 3.14 4.73 -13.73
N GLY A 284 3.28 6.00 -13.37
CA GLY A 284 2.12 6.78 -12.95
C GLY A 284 2.31 8.26 -13.15
N TYR A 285 1.20 8.99 -13.02
CA TYR A 285 1.17 10.43 -12.96
C TYR A 285 0.52 10.86 -11.66
N PHE A 286 1.21 11.72 -10.92
CA PHE A 286 0.79 12.25 -9.63
C PHE A 286 0.53 13.75 -9.78
N LEU A 287 -0.66 14.18 -9.45
CA LEU A 287 -1.12 15.56 -9.50
C LEU A 287 -1.54 16.02 -8.11
N THR A 288 -1.11 17.21 -7.70
CA THR A 288 -1.55 17.89 -6.48
C THR A 288 -2.24 19.20 -6.83
N TRP A 289 -3.15 19.64 -5.99
CA TRP A 289 -3.76 20.97 -6.04
C TRP A 289 -3.81 21.56 -4.64
N ASP A 290 -3.42 22.85 -4.55
CA ASP A 290 -3.33 23.59 -3.29
C ASP A 290 -4.54 24.53 -3.10
N GLU A 291 -5.38 24.68 -4.13
CA GLU A 291 -6.65 25.44 -4.10
C GLU A 291 -7.77 24.53 -4.59
N PRO A 292 -9.00 24.70 -4.06
CA PRO A 292 -10.13 23.90 -4.52
C PRO A 292 -10.36 24.07 -6.02
N PRO A 293 -10.38 22.98 -6.82
CA PRO A 293 -10.55 23.07 -8.28
C PRO A 293 -11.97 23.50 -8.74
N TRP A 294 -12.88 23.75 -7.79
CA TRP A 294 -14.27 24.18 -8.04
C TRP A 294 -14.56 25.63 -7.61
N GLU A 295 -13.58 26.41 -7.18
CA GLU A 295 -13.62 27.87 -7.04
C GLU A 295 -13.00 28.52 -8.28
#